data_1aac3ed01ebff1ebb383020072ff2153
#
_entry.id   1aac3ed01ebff1ebb383020072ff2153
#
_cell.length_a   1.000
_cell.length_b   1.000
_cell.length_c   1.000
_cell.angle_alpha   90.00
_cell.angle_beta   90.00
_cell.angle_gamma   90.00
#
_symmetry.space_group_name_H-M   'P 1'
#
loop_
_entity.id
_entity.type
_entity.pdbx_description
1 polymer ?
#
loop_
_entity_poly.entity_id
_entity_poly.type
_entity_poly.pdbx_seq_one_letter_code
_entity_poly.pdbx_strand_id
1 'polypeptide(L)'
;VTGQEIRDALDKARVLPSKQLGQNFLTDPNMARWIVSQLEITDADTVVEVGPGTGSLTEHVIGKAKRVILVEFDARLAAALAERFANRDDVEVHHADGAKFDRRILFKHRPVKFLGNLPYSSGGAIMKNLLGRPHPFSRAVIMLQKEVIDRLGAQPGGKDYGILSLRMQVNWEIQSLRVVPPEAFYPRPSIDSAVAVLTPRDERGQQPFDARLFDELVRRGFAQRRKQLRKQLPDAPPWEEVAEKLGLSPTVRGEELDLAKWISLTRAYDPHPLKDNAQKSDEIFDVVDENDLPTGTA
;
A
#
# COMPACT_ATOMS: atom_id res chain seq x y z
N VAL A 1 8.34 -0.48 -22.99
CA VAL A 1 7.25 0.05 -23.87
C VAL A 1 7.47 1.54 -24.07
N THR A 2 7.53 1.98 -25.30
CA THR A 2 7.69 3.39 -25.71
C THR A 2 6.33 4.10 -25.74
N GLY A 3 6.35 5.45 -25.79
CA GLY A 3 5.11 6.23 -25.89
C GLY A 3 4.30 5.93 -27.15
N GLN A 4 4.94 5.52 -28.26
CA GLN A 4 4.22 5.10 -29.47
C GLN A 4 3.55 3.73 -29.28
N GLU A 5 4.28 2.76 -28.74
CA GLU A 5 3.72 1.42 -28.44
C GLU A 5 2.55 1.48 -27.46
N ILE A 6 2.57 2.44 -26.52
CA ILE A 6 1.43 2.67 -25.61
C ILE A 6 0.21 3.18 -26.38
N ARG A 7 0.39 4.17 -27.28
CA ARG A 7 -0.72 4.67 -28.11
C ARG A 7 -1.29 3.56 -29.00
N ASP A 8 -0.43 2.80 -29.64
CA ASP A 8 -0.84 1.68 -30.51
C ASP A 8 -1.60 0.60 -29.70
N ALA A 9 -1.13 0.30 -28.47
CA ALA A 9 -1.82 -0.64 -27.57
C ALA A 9 -3.19 -0.12 -27.13
N LEU A 10 -3.31 1.17 -26.79
CA LEU A 10 -4.57 1.80 -26.42
C LEU A 10 -5.55 1.84 -27.59
N ASP A 11 -5.08 2.16 -28.81
CA ASP A 11 -5.89 2.18 -30.03
C ASP A 11 -6.39 0.77 -30.37
N LYS A 12 -5.50 -0.25 -30.30
CA LYS A 12 -5.89 -1.67 -30.48
C LYS A 12 -6.95 -2.10 -29.48
N ALA A 13 -6.80 -1.72 -28.22
CA ALA A 13 -7.76 -2.01 -27.16
C ALA A 13 -9.01 -1.13 -27.21
N ARG A 14 -9.06 -0.13 -28.10
CA ARG A 14 -10.12 0.90 -28.19
C ARG A 14 -10.35 1.63 -26.87
N VAL A 15 -9.26 1.93 -26.16
CA VAL A 15 -9.27 2.63 -24.88
C VAL A 15 -8.83 4.07 -25.08
N LEU A 16 -9.66 5.01 -24.64
CA LEU A 16 -9.26 6.40 -24.46
C LEU A 16 -8.84 6.59 -22.99
N PRO A 17 -7.62 7.11 -22.71
CA PRO A 17 -7.19 7.36 -21.34
C PRO A 17 -8.19 8.22 -20.59
N SER A 18 -8.61 7.76 -19.41
CA SER A 18 -9.63 8.42 -18.60
C SER A 18 -9.00 9.21 -17.46
N LYS A 19 -9.23 10.53 -17.44
CA LYS A 19 -8.86 11.38 -16.30
C LYS A 19 -9.59 10.98 -15.01
N GLN A 20 -10.83 10.53 -15.13
CA GLN A 20 -11.62 10.07 -13.97
C GLN A 20 -11.02 8.81 -13.34
N LEU A 21 -10.45 7.93 -14.15
CA LEU A 21 -9.75 6.73 -13.68
C LEU A 21 -8.31 7.04 -13.25
N GLY A 22 -7.82 8.25 -13.43
CA GLY A 22 -6.45 8.63 -13.09
C GLY A 22 -5.39 7.88 -13.92
N GLN A 23 -5.72 7.49 -15.15
CA GLN A 23 -4.85 6.70 -16.03
C GLN A 23 -3.72 7.56 -16.59
N ASN A 24 -2.49 7.28 -16.16
CA ASN A 24 -1.26 7.86 -16.67
C ASN A 24 -0.26 6.71 -16.93
N PHE A 25 -0.02 6.39 -18.19
CA PHE A 25 0.83 5.27 -18.60
C PHE A 25 2.28 5.71 -18.68
N LEU A 26 3.18 4.98 -18.03
CA LEU A 26 4.61 5.26 -18.04
C LEU A 26 5.19 4.96 -19.43
N THR A 27 5.81 5.96 -20.07
CA THR A 27 6.33 5.89 -21.44
C THR A 27 7.85 5.75 -21.53
N ASP A 28 8.53 5.80 -20.39
CA ASP A 28 10.00 5.66 -20.31
C ASP A 28 10.39 4.22 -19.93
N PRO A 29 10.93 3.42 -20.89
CA PRO A 29 11.29 2.03 -20.64
C PRO A 29 12.49 1.89 -19.67
N ASN A 30 13.36 2.90 -19.57
CA ASN A 30 14.47 2.86 -18.63
C ASN A 30 13.97 3.08 -17.20
N MET A 31 13.03 4.02 -17.04
CA MET A 31 12.34 4.24 -15.76
C MET A 31 11.56 2.98 -15.35
N ALA A 32 10.80 2.36 -16.27
CA ALA A 32 10.06 1.13 -16.00
C ALA A 32 10.98 0.00 -15.52
N ARG A 33 12.11 -0.21 -16.22
CA ARG A 33 13.12 -1.21 -15.83
C ARG A 33 13.71 -0.90 -14.46
N TRP A 34 14.01 0.36 -14.19
CA TRP A 34 14.55 0.79 -12.90
C TRP A 34 13.53 0.57 -11.77
N ILE A 35 12.23 0.94 -11.96
CA ILE A 35 11.18 0.70 -10.98
C ILE A 35 11.07 -0.78 -10.64
N VAL A 36 11.02 -1.65 -11.66
CA VAL A 36 10.91 -3.10 -11.45
C VAL A 36 12.16 -3.66 -10.75
N SER A 37 13.36 -3.11 -11.01
CA SER A 37 14.58 -3.56 -10.33
C SER A 37 14.53 -3.32 -8.81
N GLN A 38 13.75 -2.34 -8.34
CA GLN A 38 13.58 -2.05 -6.91
C GLN A 38 12.76 -3.13 -6.19
N LEU A 39 12.06 -4.02 -6.90
CA LEU A 39 11.37 -5.17 -6.32
C LEU A 39 12.34 -6.29 -5.90
N GLU A 40 13.57 -6.32 -6.47
CA GLU A 40 14.54 -7.39 -6.19
C GLU A 40 13.94 -8.80 -6.45
N ILE A 41 13.32 -8.96 -7.63
CA ILE A 41 12.58 -10.18 -8.00
C ILE A 41 13.54 -11.37 -8.11
N THR A 42 13.10 -12.50 -7.54
CA THR A 42 13.72 -13.81 -7.70
C THR A 42 12.79 -14.77 -8.45
N ASP A 43 13.31 -15.90 -8.89
CA ASP A 43 12.55 -16.97 -9.55
C ASP A 43 11.59 -17.74 -8.62
N ALA A 44 11.67 -17.50 -7.31
CA ALA A 44 10.72 -18.01 -6.32
C ALA A 44 9.51 -17.10 -6.11
N ASP A 45 9.61 -15.82 -6.48
CA ASP A 45 8.60 -14.81 -6.15
C ASP A 45 7.34 -14.90 -7.00
N THR A 46 6.21 -14.62 -6.40
CA THR A 46 4.99 -14.18 -7.08
C THR A 46 4.96 -12.66 -7.07
N VAL A 47 4.78 -12.04 -8.24
CA VAL A 47 4.58 -10.59 -8.35
C VAL A 47 3.13 -10.29 -8.63
N VAL A 48 2.52 -9.45 -7.79
CA VAL A 48 1.17 -8.90 -8.02
C VAL A 48 1.33 -7.46 -8.52
N GLU A 49 0.90 -7.20 -9.75
CA GLU A 49 0.88 -5.85 -10.32
C GLU A 49 -0.56 -5.35 -10.35
N VAL A 50 -0.80 -4.18 -9.74
CA VAL A 50 -2.11 -3.52 -9.74
C VAL A 50 -2.07 -2.30 -10.65
N GLY A 51 -3.02 -2.27 -11.60
CA GLY A 51 -3.06 -1.27 -12.65
C GLY A 51 -1.94 -1.43 -13.69
N PRO A 52 -1.75 -2.63 -14.28
CA PRO A 52 -0.72 -2.86 -15.29
C PRO A 52 -0.92 -2.00 -16.55
N GLY A 53 -2.16 -1.58 -16.82
CA GLY A 53 -2.49 -0.76 -17.97
C GLY A 53 -2.11 -1.44 -19.28
N THR A 54 -1.18 -0.83 -20.03
CA THR A 54 -0.64 -1.40 -21.27
C THR A 54 0.51 -2.38 -21.05
N GLY A 55 0.88 -2.66 -19.78
CA GLY A 55 1.93 -3.60 -19.42
C GLY A 55 3.34 -3.03 -19.41
N SER A 56 3.50 -1.72 -19.24
CA SER A 56 4.82 -1.07 -19.27
C SER A 56 5.78 -1.58 -18.18
N LEU A 57 5.29 -1.88 -16.98
CA LEU A 57 6.09 -2.49 -15.92
C LEU A 57 6.10 -4.02 -16.06
N THR A 58 4.96 -4.62 -16.43
CA THR A 58 4.78 -6.05 -16.59
C THR A 58 5.85 -6.71 -17.46
N GLU A 59 6.24 -6.08 -18.58
CA GLU A 59 7.28 -6.58 -19.49
C GLU A 59 8.63 -6.82 -18.79
N HIS A 60 8.93 -6.06 -17.76
CA HIS A 60 10.18 -6.18 -17.01
C HIS A 60 10.11 -7.16 -15.85
N VAL A 61 8.89 -7.64 -15.51
CA VAL A 61 8.60 -8.68 -14.50
C VAL A 61 8.61 -10.07 -15.12
N ILE A 62 7.99 -10.19 -16.30
CA ILE A 62 7.84 -11.45 -17.04
C ILE A 62 9.20 -12.15 -17.23
N GLY A 63 9.22 -13.45 -16.90
CA GLY A 63 10.42 -14.28 -17.01
C GLY A 63 11.44 -14.10 -15.88
N LYS A 64 11.15 -13.24 -14.88
CA LYS A 64 11.96 -13.08 -13.67
C LYS A 64 11.29 -13.66 -12.43
N ALA A 65 9.99 -13.60 -12.36
CA ALA A 65 9.17 -14.13 -11.28
C ALA A 65 8.65 -15.52 -11.63
N LYS A 66 8.38 -16.33 -10.59
CA LYS A 66 7.72 -17.64 -10.73
C LYS A 66 6.29 -17.51 -11.25
N ARG A 67 5.61 -16.45 -10.83
CA ARG A 67 4.20 -16.15 -11.18
C ARG A 67 4.00 -14.65 -11.22
N VAL A 68 3.15 -14.21 -12.13
CA VAL A 68 2.71 -12.81 -12.25
C VAL A 68 1.18 -12.77 -12.20
N ILE A 69 0.64 -12.00 -11.26
CA ILE A 69 -0.80 -11.77 -11.11
C ILE A 69 -1.05 -10.31 -11.45
N LEU A 70 -1.83 -10.08 -12.51
CA LEU A 70 -2.19 -8.75 -12.99
C LEU A 70 -3.62 -8.44 -12.55
N VAL A 71 -3.82 -7.32 -11.86
CA VAL A 71 -5.15 -6.85 -11.43
C VAL A 71 -5.45 -5.55 -12.14
N GLU A 72 -6.34 -5.59 -13.15
CA GLU A 72 -6.67 -4.45 -14.00
C GLU A 72 -8.15 -4.10 -13.88
N PHE A 73 -8.43 -2.82 -13.67
CA PHE A 73 -9.80 -2.32 -13.52
C PHE A 73 -10.53 -2.10 -14.84
N ASP A 74 -9.82 -1.64 -15.89
CA ASP A 74 -10.42 -1.45 -17.20
C ASP A 74 -10.57 -2.78 -17.92
N ALA A 75 -11.83 -3.18 -18.23
CA ALA A 75 -12.16 -4.45 -18.86
C ALA A 75 -11.46 -4.67 -20.20
N ARG A 76 -11.25 -3.59 -20.98
CA ARG A 76 -10.64 -3.66 -22.30
C ARG A 76 -9.13 -3.86 -22.20
N LEU A 77 -8.49 -3.19 -21.25
CA LEU A 77 -7.07 -3.41 -20.94
C LEU A 77 -6.84 -4.80 -20.35
N ALA A 78 -7.71 -5.25 -19.46
CA ALA A 78 -7.65 -6.60 -18.90
C ALA A 78 -7.76 -7.67 -20.00
N ALA A 79 -8.71 -7.50 -20.95
CA ALA A 79 -8.86 -8.40 -22.09
C ALA A 79 -7.64 -8.38 -23.01
N ALA A 80 -7.06 -7.20 -23.30
CA ALA A 80 -5.86 -7.07 -24.11
C ALA A 80 -4.64 -7.73 -23.46
N LEU A 81 -4.50 -7.61 -22.14
CA LEU A 81 -3.44 -8.28 -21.37
C LEU A 81 -3.65 -9.80 -21.37
N ALA A 82 -4.88 -10.28 -21.19
CA ALA A 82 -5.20 -11.70 -21.23
C ALA A 82 -4.90 -12.31 -22.62
N GLU A 83 -5.23 -11.61 -23.71
CA GLU A 83 -4.86 -12.01 -25.07
C GLU A 83 -3.34 -12.04 -25.26
N ARG A 84 -2.64 -10.98 -24.80
CA ARG A 84 -1.19 -10.85 -24.95
C ARG A 84 -0.43 -11.96 -24.24
N PHE A 85 -0.91 -12.40 -23.08
CA PHE A 85 -0.25 -13.40 -22.24
C PHE A 85 -0.94 -14.78 -22.29
N ALA A 86 -1.84 -15.04 -23.25
CA ALA A 86 -2.62 -16.28 -23.35
C ALA A 86 -1.77 -17.55 -23.41
N ASN A 87 -0.54 -17.47 -23.93
CA ASN A 87 0.38 -18.61 -24.05
C ASN A 87 1.38 -18.70 -22.87
N ARG A 88 1.08 -18.06 -21.73
CA ARG A 88 1.96 -18.03 -20.56
C ARG A 88 1.23 -18.54 -19.33
N ASP A 89 1.63 -19.73 -18.90
CA ASP A 89 1.07 -20.37 -17.68
C ASP A 89 1.49 -19.69 -16.36
N ASP A 90 2.52 -18.85 -16.42
CA ASP A 90 3.03 -18.09 -15.29
C ASP A 90 2.36 -16.71 -15.10
N VAL A 91 1.43 -16.33 -15.98
CA VAL A 91 0.73 -15.04 -15.95
C VAL A 91 -0.77 -15.24 -15.78
N GLU A 92 -1.33 -14.60 -14.78
CA GLU A 92 -2.77 -14.61 -14.48
C GLU A 92 -3.32 -13.19 -14.54
N VAL A 93 -4.40 -12.96 -15.27
CA VAL A 93 -5.02 -11.63 -15.43
C VAL A 93 -6.40 -11.62 -14.79
N HIS A 94 -6.61 -10.72 -13.83
CA HIS A 94 -7.90 -10.48 -13.18
C HIS A 94 -8.46 -9.12 -13.61
N HIS A 95 -9.66 -9.13 -14.22
CA HIS A 95 -10.46 -7.93 -14.38
C HIS A 95 -11.11 -7.62 -13.02
N ALA A 96 -10.53 -6.74 -12.22
CA ALA A 96 -10.99 -6.45 -10.86
C ALA A 96 -10.57 -5.04 -10.39
N ASP A 97 -11.35 -4.51 -9.42
CA ASP A 97 -11.00 -3.31 -8.68
C ASP A 97 -9.94 -3.64 -7.61
N GLY A 98 -8.73 -3.11 -7.75
CA GLY A 98 -7.66 -3.30 -6.76
C GLY A 98 -8.04 -2.85 -5.34
N ALA A 99 -8.95 -1.88 -5.20
CA ALA A 99 -9.46 -1.46 -3.91
C ALA A 99 -10.40 -2.47 -3.23
N LYS A 100 -10.88 -3.47 -3.99
CA LYS A 100 -11.81 -4.51 -3.53
C LYS A 100 -11.29 -5.93 -3.79
N PHE A 101 -10.12 -6.05 -4.40
CA PHE A 101 -9.53 -7.35 -4.73
C PHE A 101 -9.33 -8.19 -3.47
N ASP A 102 -9.72 -9.45 -3.53
CA ASP A 102 -9.55 -10.37 -2.42
C ASP A 102 -8.09 -10.82 -2.26
N ARG A 103 -7.37 -10.12 -1.41
CA ARG A 103 -5.96 -10.41 -1.15
C ARG A 103 -5.71 -11.76 -0.48
N ARG A 104 -6.74 -12.42 0.08
CA ARG A 104 -6.59 -13.72 0.75
C ARG A 104 -6.06 -14.78 -0.20
N ILE A 105 -6.43 -14.72 -1.47
CA ILE A 105 -5.94 -15.65 -2.50
C ILE A 105 -4.42 -15.58 -2.69
N LEU A 106 -3.78 -14.49 -2.29
CA LEU A 106 -2.35 -14.27 -2.47
C LEU A 106 -1.50 -15.03 -1.42
N PHE A 107 -2.07 -15.35 -0.25
CA PHE A 107 -1.32 -15.96 0.84
C PHE A 107 -0.74 -17.34 0.50
N LYS A 108 -1.41 -18.10 -0.36
CA LYS A 108 -0.94 -19.41 -0.86
C LYS A 108 0.22 -19.32 -1.86
N HIS A 109 0.56 -18.12 -2.34
CA HIS A 109 1.56 -17.89 -3.36
C HIS A 109 2.86 -17.25 -2.82
N ARG A 110 3.07 -17.27 -1.52
CA ARG A 110 4.27 -16.69 -0.90
C ARG A 110 5.57 -17.34 -1.42
N PRO A 111 6.66 -16.57 -1.55
CA PRO A 111 6.78 -15.14 -1.27
C PRO A 111 6.08 -14.27 -2.33
N VAL A 112 5.40 -13.21 -1.89
CA VAL A 112 4.65 -12.30 -2.79
C VAL A 112 5.24 -10.90 -2.72
N LYS A 113 5.41 -10.27 -3.89
CA LYS A 113 5.84 -8.88 -4.02
C LYS A 113 4.75 -8.05 -4.72
N PHE A 114 4.60 -6.80 -4.29
CA PHE A 114 3.61 -5.88 -4.83
C PHE A 114 4.26 -4.85 -5.74
N LEU A 115 3.67 -4.64 -6.92
CA LEU A 115 4.04 -3.61 -7.87
C LEU A 115 2.82 -2.79 -8.25
N GLY A 116 2.93 -1.46 -8.28
CA GLY A 116 1.83 -0.64 -8.76
C GLY A 116 2.25 0.76 -9.20
N ASN A 117 1.93 1.10 -10.44
CA ASN A 117 1.76 2.48 -10.88
C ASN A 117 0.30 2.85 -10.59
N LEU A 118 0.01 3.25 -9.34
CA LEU A 118 -1.36 3.34 -8.86
C LEU A 118 -2.07 4.59 -9.40
N PRO A 119 -3.35 4.46 -9.79
CA PRO A 119 -4.15 5.59 -10.20
C PRO A 119 -4.29 6.62 -9.06
N TYR A 120 -4.13 7.90 -9.36
CA TYR A 120 -4.14 8.95 -8.34
C TYR A 120 -5.45 9.04 -7.56
N SER A 121 -6.58 8.75 -8.22
CA SER A 121 -7.91 8.79 -7.61
C SER A 121 -8.19 7.65 -6.63
N SER A 122 -7.64 6.46 -6.86
CA SER A 122 -7.92 5.24 -6.10
C SER A 122 -6.73 4.66 -5.34
N GLY A 123 -5.53 5.20 -5.52
CA GLY A 123 -4.30 4.69 -4.91
C GLY A 123 -4.39 4.53 -3.40
N GLY A 124 -5.02 5.48 -2.70
CA GLY A 124 -5.24 5.38 -1.25
C GLY A 124 -6.13 4.20 -0.83
N ALA A 125 -7.20 3.93 -1.58
CA ALA A 125 -8.09 2.80 -1.33
C ALA A 125 -7.41 1.46 -1.64
N ILE A 126 -6.65 1.39 -2.74
CA ILE A 126 -5.86 0.22 -3.12
C ILE A 126 -4.81 -0.09 -2.04
N MET A 127 -4.04 0.91 -1.59
CA MET A 127 -3.07 0.73 -0.51
C MET A 127 -3.74 0.25 0.78
N LYS A 128 -4.87 0.84 1.17
CA LYS A 128 -5.63 0.40 2.35
C LYS A 128 -6.04 -1.07 2.24
N ASN A 129 -6.56 -1.47 1.08
CA ASN A 129 -7.01 -2.85 0.87
C ASN A 129 -5.83 -3.83 0.84
N LEU A 130 -4.82 -3.59 0.02
CA LEU A 130 -3.79 -4.59 -0.27
C LEU A 130 -2.61 -4.51 0.71
N LEU A 131 -2.17 -3.31 1.10
CA LEU A 131 -0.99 -3.11 1.95
C LEU A 131 -1.33 -2.98 3.45
N GLY A 132 -2.63 -2.98 3.81
CA GLY A 132 -3.08 -3.08 5.21
C GLY A 132 -2.91 -4.51 5.74
N ARG A 133 -2.82 -4.68 7.07
CA ARG A 133 -2.74 -6.02 7.72
C ARG A 133 -4.06 -6.75 7.69
N PRO A 134 -3.99 -8.11 7.62
CA PRO A 134 -2.83 -8.91 7.26
C PRO A 134 -2.51 -8.79 5.76
N HIS A 135 -1.24 -8.85 5.39
CA HIS A 135 -0.82 -8.85 3.98
C HIS A 135 0.26 -9.92 3.72
N PRO A 136 0.31 -10.51 2.50
CA PRO A 136 1.26 -11.55 2.17
C PRO A 136 2.60 -11.02 1.65
N PHE A 137 2.75 -9.71 1.48
CA PHE A 137 3.84 -9.11 0.72
C PHE A 137 5.13 -9.02 1.53
N SER A 138 6.24 -9.51 0.95
CA SER A 138 7.60 -9.36 1.47
C SER A 138 8.27 -8.05 1.04
N ARG A 139 7.76 -7.39 -0.02
CA ARG A 139 8.23 -6.11 -0.53
C ARG A 139 7.17 -5.50 -1.42
N ALA A 140 7.06 -4.18 -1.42
CA ALA A 140 6.20 -3.45 -2.34
C ALA A 140 6.96 -2.29 -2.99
N VAL A 141 6.72 -2.07 -4.30
CA VAL A 141 7.17 -0.89 -5.03
C VAL A 141 5.95 -0.19 -5.59
N ILE A 142 5.76 1.04 -5.20
CA ILE A 142 4.63 1.85 -5.64
C ILE A 142 5.09 3.16 -6.27
N MET A 143 4.34 3.61 -7.25
CA MET A 143 4.44 4.95 -7.82
C MET A 143 3.09 5.65 -7.68
N LEU A 144 3.11 6.86 -7.13
CA LEU A 144 1.97 7.74 -6.90
C LEU A 144 2.38 9.19 -7.05
N GLN A 145 1.42 10.11 -6.88
CA GLN A 145 1.72 11.54 -6.77
C GLN A 145 2.79 11.78 -5.70
N LYS A 146 3.77 12.63 -6.00
CA LYS A 146 4.89 12.93 -5.09
C LYS A 146 4.42 13.33 -3.70
N GLU A 147 3.39 14.18 -3.60
CA GLU A 147 2.81 14.59 -2.32
C GLU A 147 2.34 13.40 -1.48
N VAL A 148 1.72 12.39 -2.11
CA VAL A 148 1.24 11.18 -1.40
C VAL A 148 2.43 10.39 -0.89
N ILE A 149 3.46 10.18 -1.70
CA ILE A 149 4.68 9.48 -1.29
C ILE A 149 5.39 10.23 -0.15
N ASP A 150 5.51 11.56 -0.24
CA ASP A 150 6.09 12.39 0.82
C ASP A 150 5.33 12.20 2.15
N ARG A 151 4.00 12.14 2.10
CA ARG A 151 3.16 11.89 3.29
C ARG A 151 3.31 10.48 3.85
N LEU A 152 3.52 9.46 3.02
CA LEU A 152 3.75 8.09 3.49
C LEU A 152 5.01 8.00 4.36
N GLY A 153 6.12 8.61 3.91
CA GLY A 153 7.43 8.59 4.57
C GLY A 153 7.67 9.73 5.57
N ALA A 154 6.67 10.61 5.78
CA ALA A 154 6.83 11.80 6.61
C ALA A 154 7.17 11.46 8.07
N GLN A 155 8.00 12.32 8.68
CA GLN A 155 8.45 12.18 10.06
C GLN A 155 7.65 13.08 11.00
N PRO A 156 7.58 12.74 12.30
CA PRO A 156 6.93 13.55 13.33
C PRO A 156 7.37 15.01 13.28
N GLY A 157 6.45 15.95 13.51
CA GLY A 157 6.68 17.38 13.45
C GLY A 157 6.70 17.97 12.04
N GLY A 158 6.83 17.15 11.01
CA GLY A 158 6.78 17.59 9.60
C GLY A 158 5.38 17.96 9.15
N LYS A 159 5.27 18.90 8.20
CA LYS A 159 3.97 19.37 7.66
C LYS A 159 3.13 18.25 7.03
N ASP A 160 3.78 17.26 6.45
CA ASP A 160 3.15 16.15 5.71
C ASP A 160 2.84 14.94 6.61
N TYR A 161 3.34 14.94 7.86
CA TYR A 161 3.07 13.88 8.83
C TYR A 161 1.63 13.88 9.30
N GLY A 162 0.98 12.71 9.27
CA GLY A 162 -0.43 12.60 9.63
C GLY A 162 -0.97 11.17 9.62
N ILE A 163 -2.28 11.05 9.50
CA ILE A 163 -3.01 9.77 9.54
C ILE A 163 -2.44 8.78 8.52
N LEU A 164 -2.18 9.23 7.28
CA LEU A 164 -1.67 8.37 6.22
C LEU A 164 -0.28 7.84 6.56
N SER A 165 0.60 8.70 7.10
CA SER A 165 1.93 8.32 7.54
C SER A 165 1.87 7.20 8.56
N LEU A 166 1.10 7.38 9.63
CA LEU A 166 0.99 6.41 10.73
C LEU A 166 0.36 5.09 10.29
N ARG A 167 -0.72 5.15 9.49
CA ARG A 167 -1.39 3.96 8.96
C ARG A 167 -0.49 3.07 8.12
N MET A 168 0.41 3.68 7.37
CA MET A 168 1.34 2.92 6.54
C MET A 168 2.59 2.52 7.32
N GLN A 169 3.17 3.43 8.09
CA GLN A 169 4.39 3.18 8.84
C GLN A 169 4.23 2.14 9.96
N VAL A 170 3.00 1.91 10.44
CA VAL A 170 2.74 0.85 11.43
C VAL A 170 3.01 -0.56 10.87
N ASN A 171 2.92 -0.71 9.54
CA ASN A 171 3.12 -1.98 8.85
C ASN A 171 4.43 -2.01 8.04
N TRP A 172 4.90 -0.82 7.59
CA TRP A 172 5.92 -0.71 6.58
C TRP A 172 7.01 0.27 6.96
N GLU A 173 8.24 -0.07 6.65
CA GLU A 173 9.32 0.88 6.46
C GLU A 173 9.24 1.42 5.05
N ILE A 174 9.24 2.74 4.90
CA ILE A 174 8.94 3.42 3.65
C ILE A 174 10.13 4.27 3.23
N GLN A 175 10.66 3.98 2.05
CA GLN A 175 11.75 4.73 1.47
C GLN A 175 11.29 5.37 0.15
N SER A 176 11.22 6.70 0.10
CA SER A 176 11.07 7.45 -1.14
C SER A 176 12.39 7.41 -1.92
N LEU A 177 12.33 7.00 -3.19
CA LEU A 177 13.54 6.77 -3.99
C LEU A 177 13.80 7.86 -5.03
N ARG A 178 12.81 8.10 -5.90
CA ARG A 178 12.99 8.97 -7.06
C ARG A 178 11.70 9.69 -7.45
N VAL A 179 11.84 10.94 -7.81
CA VAL A 179 10.79 11.73 -8.47
C VAL A 179 10.74 11.36 -9.95
N VAL A 180 9.52 11.20 -10.48
CA VAL A 180 9.24 10.92 -11.89
C VAL A 180 8.45 12.09 -12.48
N PRO A 181 9.03 12.83 -13.41
CA PRO A 181 8.41 14.03 -13.94
C PRO A 181 7.23 13.69 -14.87
N PRO A 182 6.30 14.63 -15.09
CA PRO A 182 5.10 14.42 -15.89
C PRO A 182 5.37 13.98 -17.34
N GLU A 183 6.52 14.35 -17.89
CA GLU A 183 6.95 14.00 -19.26
C GLU A 183 7.12 12.50 -19.47
N ALA A 184 7.34 11.75 -18.38
CA ALA A 184 7.49 10.30 -18.42
C ALA A 184 6.15 9.56 -18.64
N PHE A 185 5.03 10.27 -18.78
CA PHE A 185 3.70 9.67 -18.83
C PHE A 185 2.88 10.10 -20.04
N TYR A 186 1.96 9.22 -20.44
CA TYR A 186 0.89 9.53 -21.40
C TYR A 186 -0.47 9.03 -20.85
N PRO A 187 -1.50 9.88 -20.79
CA PRO A 187 -1.43 11.34 -20.89
C PRO A 187 -0.52 11.93 -19.81
N ARG A 188 0.03 13.11 -20.08
CA ARG A 188 0.87 13.81 -19.11
C ARG A 188 0.04 14.29 -17.92
N PRO A 189 0.38 13.91 -16.66
CA PRO A 189 -0.25 14.44 -15.47
C PRO A 189 0.17 15.90 -15.22
N SER A 190 -0.54 16.59 -14.32
CA SER A 190 -0.25 17.99 -13.98
C SER A 190 0.83 18.17 -12.90
N ILE A 191 1.21 17.07 -12.23
CA ILE A 191 2.12 17.08 -11.08
C ILE A 191 3.09 15.90 -11.15
N ASP A 192 4.21 16.04 -10.44
CA ASP A 192 5.21 14.99 -10.31
C ASP A 192 4.67 13.76 -9.62
N SER A 193 5.13 12.60 -10.05
CA SER A 193 5.04 11.34 -9.34
C SER A 193 6.31 11.06 -8.54
N ALA A 194 6.25 10.12 -7.63
CA ALA A 194 7.43 9.56 -6.99
C ALA A 194 7.29 8.06 -6.79
N VAL A 195 8.43 7.38 -6.72
CA VAL A 195 8.53 5.94 -6.47
C VAL A 195 8.97 5.73 -5.04
N ALA A 196 8.29 4.82 -4.34
CA ALA A 196 8.69 4.36 -3.02
C ALA A 196 8.79 2.84 -2.96
N VAL A 197 9.75 2.38 -2.15
CA VAL A 197 9.85 0.99 -1.69
C VAL A 197 9.27 0.90 -0.29
N LEU A 198 8.48 -0.13 -0.06
CA LEU A 198 7.92 -0.49 1.23
C LEU A 198 8.43 -1.88 1.59
N THR A 199 9.08 -1.99 2.75
CA THR A 199 9.48 -3.26 3.36
C THR A 199 8.66 -3.50 4.62
N PRO A 200 8.16 -4.72 4.86
CA PRO A 200 7.44 -5.01 6.10
C PRO A 200 8.28 -4.64 7.31
N ARG A 201 7.67 -3.93 8.23
CA ARG A 201 8.34 -3.61 9.50
C ARG A 201 8.51 -4.88 10.32
N ASP A 202 9.71 -5.06 10.87
CA ASP A 202 9.98 -6.17 11.80
C ASP A 202 9.14 -5.98 13.07
N GLU A 203 8.30 -6.95 13.35
CA GLU A 203 7.42 -6.95 14.54
C GLU A 203 8.10 -7.55 15.77
N ARG A 204 9.28 -8.16 15.61
CA ARG A 204 10.02 -8.72 16.74
C ARG A 204 10.38 -7.62 17.72
N GLY A 205 9.87 -7.75 18.94
CA GLY A 205 10.02 -6.73 19.99
C GLY A 205 8.99 -5.58 19.95
N GLN A 206 8.11 -5.53 18.97
CA GLN A 206 6.97 -4.63 19.00
C GLN A 206 5.90 -5.19 19.93
N GLN A 207 5.48 -4.43 20.92
CA GLN A 207 4.40 -4.83 21.80
C GLN A 207 3.07 -4.87 21.05
N PRO A 208 2.25 -5.92 21.21
CA PRO A 208 0.97 -6.03 20.53
C PRO A 208 0.01 -4.90 20.98
N PHE A 209 -0.82 -4.43 20.07
CA PHE A 209 -1.81 -3.37 20.30
C PHE A 209 -3.05 -3.60 19.47
N ASP A 210 -4.20 -3.03 19.89
CA ASP A 210 -5.42 -3.06 19.11
C ASP A 210 -5.33 -2.11 17.91
N ALA A 211 -5.32 -2.68 16.70
CA ALA A 211 -5.20 -1.91 15.46
C ALA A 211 -6.43 -1.03 15.16
N ARG A 212 -7.62 -1.40 15.67
CA ARG A 212 -8.84 -0.60 15.50
C ARG A 212 -8.80 0.61 16.41
N LEU A 213 -8.42 0.40 17.67
CA LEU A 213 -8.23 1.48 18.64
C LEU A 213 -7.13 2.43 18.18
N PHE A 214 -6.01 1.91 17.67
CA PHE A 214 -4.95 2.72 17.08
C PHE A 214 -5.48 3.64 15.96
N ASP A 215 -6.22 3.09 15.01
CA ASP A 215 -6.79 3.87 13.91
C ASP A 215 -7.78 4.94 14.41
N GLU A 216 -8.57 4.61 15.44
CA GLU A 216 -9.51 5.55 16.05
C GLU A 216 -8.77 6.71 16.75
N LEU A 217 -7.80 6.39 17.62
CA LEU A 217 -7.05 7.41 18.37
C LEU A 217 -6.24 8.30 17.42
N VAL A 218 -5.61 7.73 16.39
CA VAL A 218 -4.90 8.50 15.36
C VAL A 218 -5.87 9.43 14.63
N ARG A 219 -7.05 8.97 14.21
CA ARG A 219 -8.04 9.83 13.57
C ARG A 219 -8.50 10.97 14.49
N ARG A 220 -8.75 10.68 15.78
CA ARG A 220 -9.11 11.71 16.76
C ARG A 220 -7.99 12.73 16.92
N GLY A 221 -6.75 12.28 17.15
CA GLY A 221 -5.61 13.15 17.40
C GLY A 221 -5.20 14.04 16.23
N PHE A 222 -5.61 13.69 15.00
CA PHE A 222 -5.39 14.51 13.79
C PHE A 222 -6.66 15.23 13.29
N ALA A 223 -7.82 15.06 13.94
CA ALA A 223 -9.05 15.74 13.56
C ALA A 223 -8.91 17.27 13.60
N GLN A 224 -8.14 17.77 14.57
CA GLN A 224 -7.80 19.19 14.71
C GLN A 224 -6.31 19.33 14.96
N ARG A 225 -5.50 19.25 13.91
CA ARG A 225 -4.04 19.15 13.94
C ARG A 225 -3.35 20.13 14.94
N ARG A 226 -3.85 21.36 15.06
CA ARG A 226 -3.30 22.39 15.94
C ARG A 226 -3.73 22.28 17.41
N LYS A 227 -4.63 21.35 17.75
CA LYS A 227 -5.11 21.17 19.13
C LYS A 227 -4.26 20.13 19.87
N GLN A 228 -4.17 20.31 21.19
CA GLN A 228 -3.51 19.38 22.10
C GLN A 228 -4.28 18.06 22.16
N LEU A 229 -3.60 16.93 22.29
CA LEU A 229 -4.21 15.60 22.34
C LEU A 229 -5.25 15.46 23.45
N ARG A 230 -5.00 16.03 24.63
CA ARG A 230 -5.96 16.02 25.76
C ARG A 230 -7.38 16.51 25.43
N LYS A 231 -7.51 17.29 24.36
CA LYS A 231 -8.81 17.84 23.91
C LYS A 231 -9.47 17.01 22.81
N GLN A 232 -8.83 15.96 22.39
CA GLN A 232 -9.25 15.17 21.22
C GLN A 232 -9.42 13.68 21.54
N LEU A 233 -8.68 13.20 22.54
CA LEU A 233 -8.75 11.81 22.96
C LEU A 233 -9.91 11.59 23.94
N PRO A 234 -10.31 10.32 24.18
CA PRO A 234 -11.33 9.98 25.17
C PRO A 234 -10.92 10.47 26.59
N ASP A 235 -11.91 10.75 27.44
CA ASP A 235 -11.67 11.25 28.79
C ASP A 235 -11.20 10.15 29.76
N ALA A 236 -11.34 8.89 29.40
CA ALA A 236 -10.89 7.74 30.19
C ALA A 236 -9.95 6.86 29.38
N PRO A 237 -8.75 6.53 29.92
CA PRO A 237 -8.18 7.01 31.20
C PRO A 237 -7.87 8.50 31.20
N PRO A 238 -7.73 9.15 32.38
CA PRO A 238 -7.39 10.57 32.47
C PRO A 238 -6.08 10.89 31.75
N TRP A 239 -6.10 11.96 30.94
CA TRP A 239 -4.94 12.34 30.13
C TRP A 239 -3.67 12.57 30.95
N GLU A 240 -3.79 13.19 32.11
CA GLU A 240 -2.67 13.51 32.98
C GLU A 240 -1.90 12.26 33.41
N GLU A 241 -2.62 11.19 33.76
CA GLU A 241 -2.05 9.89 34.12
C GLU A 241 -1.35 9.22 32.93
N VAL A 242 -1.97 9.27 31.76
CA VAL A 242 -1.41 8.71 30.53
C VAL A 242 -0.16 9.47 30.11
N ALA A 243 -0.20 10.81 30.14
CA ALA A 243 0.91 11.64 29.76
C ALA A 243 2.12 11.43 30.68
N GLU A 244 1.90 11.38 32.01
CA GLU A 244 2.95 11.09 33.01
C GLU A 244 3.58 9.71 32.78
N LYS A 245 2.74 8.66 32.63
CA LYS A 245 3.19 7.27 32.38
C LYS A 245 4.04 7.14 31.13
N LEU A 246 3.73 7.90 30.08
CA LEU A 246 4.41 7.83 28.79
C LEU A 246 5.52 8.91 28.62
N GLY A 247 5.77 9.72 29.65
CA GLY A 247 6.74 10.81 29.58
C GLY A 247 6.40 11.86 28.52
N LEU A 248 5.11 12.14 28.31
CA LEU A 248 4.62 13.10 27.33
C LEU A 248 4.36 14.47 27.98
N SER A 249 4.58 15.53 27.22
CA SER A 249 4.11 16.86 27.63
C SER A 249 2.58 16.86 27.74
N PRO A 250 1.97 17.41 28.82
CA PRO A 250 0.52 17.53 28.92
C PRO A 250 -0.13 18.32 27.77
N THR A 251 0.66 19.13 27.07
CA THR A 251 0.21 19.99 25.97
C THR A 251 0.56 19.45 24.58
N VAL A 252 1.13 18.25 24.47
CA VAL A 252 1.60 17.63 23.22
C VAL A 252 0.46 17.52 22.19
N ARG A 253 0.83 17.65 20.92
CA ARG A 253 -0.07 17.49 19.78
C ARG A 253 0.18 16.16 19.10
N GLY A 254 -0.81 15.66 18.35
CA GLY A 254 -0.69 14.39 17.64
C GLY A 254 0.46 14.34 16.64
N GLU A 255 0.76 15.45 15.99
CA GLU A 255 1.84 15.55 15.01
C GLU A 255 3.25 15.46 15.62
N GLU A 256 3.39 15.65 16.92
CA GLU A 256 4.67 15.60 17.63
C GLU A 256 5.05 14.18 18.08
N LEU A 257 4.07 13.25 18.08
CA LEU A 257 4.29 11.87 18.49
C LEU A 257 4.80 11.01 17.33
N ASP A 258 5.87 10.27 17.57
CA ASP A 258 6.33 9.21 16.68
C ASP A 258 5.41 7.97 16.75
N LEU A 259 5.66 7.01 15.86
CA LEU A 259 4.88 5.78 15.79
C LEU A 259 4.92 4.98 17.11
N ALA A 260 6.09 4.91 17.77
CA ALA A 260 6.24 4.14 19.01
C ALA A 260 5.41 4.74 20.14
N LYS A 261 5.37 6.07 20.23
CA LYS A 261 4.53 6.78 21.20
C LYS A 261 3.04 6.61 20.89
N TRP A 262 2.65 6.63 19.62
CA TRP A 262 1.27 6.35 19.22
C TRP A 262 0.83 4.91 19.59
N ILE A 263 1.70 3.91 19.41
CA ILE A 263 1.44 2.53 19.84
C ILE A 263 1.32 2.46 21.36
N SER A 264 2.26 3.09 22.10
CA SER A 264 2.22 3.14 23.56
C SER A 264 0.98 3.84 24.09
N LEU A 265 0.55 4.91 23.41
CA LEU A 265 -0.68 5.63 23.70
C LEU A 265 -1.92 4.72 23.47
N THR A 266 -1.95 3.99 22.37
CA THR A 266 -3.03 3.03 22.09
C THR A 266 -3.14 1.99 23.20
N ARG A 267 -2.04 1.42 23.65
CA ARG A 267 -2.01 0.45 24.76
C ARG A 267 -2.47 1.05 26.09
N ALA A 268 -2.18 2.32 26.33
CA ALA A 268 -2.62 3.01 27.56
C ALA A 268 -4.14 3.25 27.57
N TYR A 269 -4.76 3.42 26.41
CA TYR A 269 -6.20 3.60 26.23
C TYR A 269 -6.96 2.27 26.01
N ASP A 270 -6.25 1.14 25.85
CA ASP A 270 -6.88 -0.16 25.66
C ASP A 270 -7.41 -0.69 27.02
N PRO A 271 -8.73 -0.87 27.20
CA PRO A 271 -9.29 -1.40 28.44
C PRO A 271 -8.95 -2.88 28.64
N HIS A 272 -8.53 -3.58 27.58
CA HIS A 272 -8.18 -5.00 27.58
C HIS A 272 -6.84 -5.23 26.86
N PRO A 273 -5.72 -4.66 27.38
CA PRO A 273 -4.45 -4.71 26.68
C PRO A 273 -4.04 -6.16 26.41
N LEU A 274 -3.72 -6.43 25.16
CA LEU A 274 -3.22 -7.73 24.74
C LEU A 274 -1.99 -8.08 25.58
N LYS A 275 -2.02 -9.24 26.23
CA LYS A 275 -0.88 -9.71 27.04
C LYS A 275 0.32 -9.93 26.11
N ASP A 276 1.51 -9.64 26.64
CA ASP A 276 2.78 -9.88 25.95
C ASP A 276 2.98 -11.39 25.73
N ASN A 277 2.34 -11.97 24.74
CA ASN A 277 2.59 -13.33 24.27
C ASN A 277 3.45 -13.22 23.03
N ALA A 278 4.75 -13.41 23.22
CA ALA A 278 5.74 -13.52 22.12
C ALA A 278 5.47 -14.73 21.18
N GLN A 279 4.39 -15.47 21.37
CA GLN A 279 4.02 -16.66 20.59
C GLN A 279 2.77 -16.49 19.71
N LYS A 280 2.08 -15.32 19.74
CA LYS A 280 0.84 -15.12 18.95
C LYS A 280 1.02 -14.43 17.60
N SER A 281 2.23 -14.08 17.18
CA SER A 281 2.45 -13.60 15.81
C SER A 281 2.16 -14.69 14.76
N ASP A 282 2.31 -15.96 15.10
CA ASP A 282 2.05 -17.08 14.17
C ASP A 282 0.56 -17.48 14.16
N GLU A 283 -0.18 -17.34 15.27
CA GLU A 283 -1.59 -17.72 15.35
C GLU A 283 -2.57 -16.77 14.66
N ILE A 284 -2.18 -15.51 14.40
CA ILE A 284 -3.01 -14.59 13.59
C ILE A 284 -2.96 -14.98 12.09
N PHE A 285 -1.99 -15.78 11.69
CA PHE A 285 -1.84 -16.29 10.33
C PHE A 285 -2.58 -17.60 10.08
N ASP A 286 -2.94 -18.37 11.14
CA ASP A 286 -3.61 -19.66 11.02
C ASP A 286 -5.15 -19.60 11.05
N VAL A 287 -5.76 -18.43 11.22
CA VAL A 287 -7.22 -18.26 11.23
C VAL A 287 -7.77 -17.92 9.83
N VAL A 288 -7.17 -18.42 8.78
CA VAL A 288 -7.89 -18.64 7.53
C VAL A 288 -8.09 -20.16 7.40
N ASP A 289 -9.05 -20.67 8.15
CA ASP A 289 -9.57 -22.01 7.96
C ASP A 289 -10.02 -22.16 6.50
N GLU A 290 -9.64 -23.27 5.87
CA GLU A 290 -10.05 -23.61 4.49
C GLU A 290 -11.57 -23.64 4.30
N ASN A 291 -12.35 -23.58 5.40
CA ASN A 291 -13.81 -23.59 5.43
C ASN A 291 -14.47 -22.20 5.37
N ASP A 292 -13.71 -21.09 5.47
CA ASP A 292 -14.23 -19.72 5.34
C ASP A 292 -14.23 -19.19 3.87
N LEU A 293 -14.03 -20.07 2.92
CA LEU A 293 -14.27 -19.75 1.50
C LEU A 293 -15.78 -19.68 1.27
N PRO A 294 -16.34 -18.57 0.77
CA PRO A 294 -17.73 -18.56 0.33
C PRO A 294 -17.88 -19.58 -0.78
N THR A 295 -18.62 -20.64 -0.50
CA THR A 295 -19.10 -21.58 -1.52
C THR A 295 -19.90 -20.78 -2.52
N GLY A 296 -19.32 -20.59 -3.73
CA GLY A 296 -20.00 -19.97 -4.83
C GLY A 296 -21.22 -20.80 -5.18
N THR A 297 -22.41 -20.23 -4.99
CA THR A 297 -23.62 -20.72 -5.56
C THR A 297 -24.04 -19.80 -6.67
N ALA A 298 -24.10 -20.40 -7.86
CA ALA A 298 -24.81 -20.06 -9.12
C ALA A 298 -24.73 -18.61 -9.61
#